data_2ff9040c4c45f1041c87a5f6a6aeb5ac
#
_entry.id   2ff9040c4c45f1041c87a5f6a6aeb5ac
#
_cell.length_a   1.000
_cell.length_b   1.000
_cell.length_c   1.000
_cell.angle_alpha   90.00
_cell.angle_beta   90.00
_cell.angle_gamma   90.00
#
_symmetry.space_group_name_H-M   'P 1'
#
loop_
_entity.id
_entity.type
_entity.pdbx_description
1 polymer ?
#
loop_
_entity_poly.entity_id
_entity_poly.type
_entity_poly.pdbx_seq_one_letter_code
_entity_poly.pdbx_strand_id
1 'polypeptide(L)'
;LFVNVGERTNVTGSKAFARMILEGRHDDALAVARQQVENGAQIVDINMDEAMLDSVAAMSRFVDLVGSEPDICKVPLMLDSSKWEVIEAGLKRFQGKCVVNSISMKEGEAKFLEQARLARRYGAAVIVMAFDEQGQADTFERKTQICARAYRLLTEAVGFPAEDVIFDPNIFAIATGIEEHDHYAVDFIEAVRWIRANLPHAKVSGGVSNVSFSFRGNDAAREAIHTV
;
A
#
# COMPACT_ATOMS: atom_id res chain seq x y z
N LEU A 1 -17.28 -2.49 3.94
CA LEU A 1 -16.54 -3.72 4.23
C LEU A 1 -15.10 -3.35 4.56
N PHE A 2 -14.58 -3.80 5.69
CA PHE A 2 -13.17 -3.64 6.07
C PHE A 2 -12.34 -4.76 5.44
N VAL A 3 -11.14 -4.44 4.94
CA VAL A 3 -10.24 -5.40 4.30
C VAL A 3 -8.89 -5.36 5.01
N ASN A 4 -8.45 -6.53 5.51
CA ASN A 4 -7.14 -6.68 6.13
C ASN A 4 -6.06 -6.97 5.08
N VAL A 5 -5.00 -6.17 5.08
CA VAL A 5 -3.80 -6.39 4.30
C VAL A 5 -2.71 -6.96 5.22
N GLY A 6 -2.18 -8.11 4.86
CA GLY A 6 -1.06 -8.71 5.57
C GLY A 6 0.27 -8.13 5.08
N GLU A 7 1.05 -7.52 5.95
CA GLU A 7 2.31 -6.82 5.61
C GLU A 7 3.57 -7.50 6.17
N ARG A 8 3.52 -8.80 6.48
CA ARG A 8 4.69 -9.51 7.03
C ARG A 8 5.66 -10.00 5.95
N THR A 9 5.25 -10.04 4.70
CA THR A 9 6.06 -10.35 3.50
C THR A 9 6.72 -9.09 2.91
N ASN A 10 7.18 -8.21 3.80
CA ASN A 10 7.79 -6.93 3.48
C ASN A 10 9.20 -6.87 4.09
N VAL A 11 10.24 -6.80 3.24
CA VAL A 11 11.65 -6.80 3.69
C VAL A 11 12.04 -5.54 4.45
N THR A 12 11.37 -4.40 4.19
CA THR A 12 11.61 -3.15 4.91
C THR A 12 10.95 -3.15 6.28
N GLY A 13 9.79 -3.79 6.40
CA GLY A 13 8.98 -3.86 7.63
C GLY A 13 9.35 -5.03 8.55
N SER A 14 9.96 -6.11 8.04
CA SER A 14 10.25 -7.34 8.77
C SER A 14 11.69 -7.80 8.59
N LYS A 15 12.54 -7.57 9.58
CA LYS A 15 13.93 -8.05 9.58
C LYS A 15 14.04 -9.57 9.46
N ALA A 16 13.07 -10.30 10.01
CA ALA A 16 13.04 -11.77 9.92
C ALA A 16 12.78 -12.21 8.47
N PHE A 17 11.79 -11.61 7.81
CA PHE A 17 11.49 -11.89 6.41
C PHE A 17 12.63 -11.47 5.48
N ALA A 18 13.22 -10.28 5.68
CA ALA A 18 14.39 -9.83 4.93
C ALA A 18 15.53 -10.84 4.98
N ARG A 19 15.83 -11.40 6.16
CA ARG A 19 16.86 -12.44 6.33
C ARG A 19 16.52 -13.70 5.54
N MET A 20 15.26 -14.16 5.56
CA MET A 20 14.84 -15.34 4.80
C MET A 20 15.09 -15.17 3.31
N ILE A 21 14.75 -13.99 2.77
CA ILE A 21 14.97 -13.69 1.34
C ILE A 21 16.45 -13.61 1.01
N LEU A 22 17.26 -12.92 1.83
CA LEU A 22 18.71 -12.80 1.63
C LEU A 22 19.44 -14.14 1.71
N GLU A 23 19.00 -15.05 2.59
CA GLU A 23 19.57 -16.38 2.76
C GLU A 23 19.01 -17.42 1.76
N GLY A 24 18.06 -17.03 0.89
CA GLY A 24 17.42 -17.93 -0.07
C GLY A 24 16.46 -18.94 0.56
N ARG A 25 16.00 -18.72 1.77
CA ARG A 25 15.08 -19.58 2.53
C ARG A 25 13.63 -19.34 2.08
N HIS A 26 13.36 -19.70 0.83
CA HIS A 26 12.08 -19.39 0.21
C HIS A 26 10.90 -20.15 0.82
N ASP A 27 11.10 -21.38 1.30
CA ASP A 27 10.04 -22.15 1.95
C ASP A 27 9.58 -21.50 3.26
N ASP A 28 10.52 -20.99 4.05
CA ASP A 28 10.21 -20.22 5.27
C ASP A 28 9.48 -18.91 4.94
N ALA A 29 9.90 -18.22 3.88
CA ALA A 29 9.25 -17.01 3.41
C ALA A 29 7.81 -17.27 2.92
N LEU A 30 7.58 -18.38 2.20
CA LEU A 30 6.24 -18.84 1.81
C LEU A 30 5.37 -19.19 3.01
N ALA A 31 5.96 -19.81 4.06
CA ALA A 31 5.24 -20.08 5.29
C ALA A 31 4.73 -18.79 5.96
N VAL A 32 5.50 -17.69 5.90
CA VAL A 32 5.04 -16.36 6.38
C VAL A 32 3.84 -15.87 5.57
N ALA A 33 3.87 -15.99 4.25
CA ALA A 33 2.75 -15.59 3.40
C ALA A 33 1.50 -16.42 3.70
N ARG A 34 1.65 -17.76 3.80
CA ARG A 34 0.56 -18.68 4.12
C ARG A 34 -0.08 -18.37 5.47
N GLN A 35 0.75 -18.15 6.51
CA GLN A 35 0.26 -17.80 7.85
C GLN A 35 -0.59 -16.53 7.85
N GLN A 36 -0.26 -15.53 7.03
CA GLN A 36 -1.08 -14.32 6.92
C GLN A 36 -2.48 -14.64 6.37
N VAL A 37 -2.56 -15.45 5.31
CA VAL A 37 -3.83 -15.85 4.71
C VAL A 37 -4.66 -16.69 5.68
N GLU A 38 -4.05 -17.65 6.37
CA GLU A 38 -4.69 -18.49 7.39
C GLU A 38 -5.24 -17.67 8.56
N ASN A 39 -4.54 -16.59 8.93
CA ASN A 39 -4.96 -15.65 9.97
C ASN A 39 -5.93 -14.56 9.48
N GLY A 40 -6.46 -14.68 8.26
CA GLY A 40 -7.54 -13.86 7.75
C GLY A 40 -7.12 -12.64 6.95
N ALA A 41 -5.86 -12.54 6.49
CA ALA A 41 -5.50 -11.54 5.51
C ALA A 41 -6.26 -11.77 4.19
N GLN A 42 -6.88 -10.71 3.69
CA GLN A 42 -7.66 -10.73 2.46
C GLN A 42 -6.86 -10.23 1.25
N ILE A 43 -5.71 -9.60 1.51
CA ILE A 43 -4.68 -9.20 0.55
C ILE A 43 -3.34 -9.48 1.22
N VAL A 44 -2.34 -9.92 0.46
CA VAL A 44 -0.96 -10.09 0.94
C VAL A 44 -0.07 -9.07 0.25
N ASP A 45 0.55 -8.20 1.04
CA ASP A 45 1.54 -7.23 0.59
C ASP A 45 2.91 -7.89 0.43
N ILE A 46 3.59 -7.61 -0.68
CA ILE A 46 4.93 -8.10 -0.99
C ILE A 46 5.82 -6.91 -1.30
N ASN A 47 6.86 -6.71 -0.49
CA ASN A 47 7.90 -5.71 -0.71
C ASN A 47 9.29 -6.36 -0.70
N MET A 48 10.10 -6.06 -1.73
CA MET A 48 11.45 -6.56 -1.91
C MET A 48 12.49 -5.42 -2.03
N ASP A 49 12.18 -4.24 -1.50
CA ASP A 49 13.05 -3.07 -1.53
C ASP A 49 14.13 -3.16 -0.44
N GLU A 50 15.18 -3.92 -0.71
CA GLU A 50 16.36 -4.06 0.15
C GLU A 50 17.63 -3.77 -0.66
N ALA A 51 18.54 -2.97 -0.09
CA ALA A 51 19.74 -2.50 -0.77
C ALA A 51 20.68 -3.64 -1.24
N MET A 52 20.67 -4.78 -0.54
CA MET A 52 21.50 -5.94 -0.86
C MET A 52 20.83 -6.92 -1.83
N LEU A 53 19.62 -6.64 -2.30
CA LEU A 53 18.87 -7.48 -3.23
C LEU A 53 18.82 -6.87 -4.63
N ASP A 54 18.82 -7.73 -5.64
CA ASP A 54 18.18 -7.41 -6.92
C ASP A 54 16.67 -7.50 -6.71
N SER A 55 16.04 -6.36 -6.40
CA SER A 55 14.62 -6.30 -6.06
C SER A 55 13.71 -6.80 -7.18
N VAL A 56 14.10 -6.60 -8.46
CA VAL A 56 13.35 -7.09 -9.63
C VAL A 56 13.37 -8.62 -9.68
N ALA A 57 14.56 -9.21 -9.53
CA ALA A 57 14.70 -10.65 -9.51
C ALA A 57 14.01 -11.29 -8.28
N ALA A 58 14.17 -10.66 -7.11
CA ALA A 58 13.56 -11.14 -5.87
C ALA A 58 12.03 -11.10 -5.92
N MET A 59 11.45 -9.99 -6.40
CA MET A 59 10.00 -9.84 -6.60
C MET A 59 9.49 -10.91 -7.58
N SER A 60 10.13 -11.03 -8.74
CA SER A 60 9.76 -12.04 -9.76
C SER A 60 9.77 -13.45 -9.17
N ARG A 61 10.86 -13.81 -8.50
CA ARG A 61 11.04 -15.14 -7.91
C ARG A 61 9.99 -15.45 -6.85
N PHE A 62 9.76 -14.50 -5.92
CA PHE A 62 8.84 -14.73 -4.82
C PHE A 62 7.38 -14.77 -5.30
N VAL A 63 7.00 -13.92 -6.25
CA VAL A 63 5.66 -13.94 -6.86
C VAL A 63 5.40 -15.25 -7.64
N ASP A 64 6.39 -15.77 -8.37
CA ASP A 64 6.27 -17.09 -9.03
C ASP A 64 6.04 -18.22 -8.01
N LEU A 65 6.74 -18.18 -6.88
CA LEU A 65 6.57 -19.17 -5.81
C LEU A 65 5.18 -19.06 -5.16
N VAL A 66 4.74 -17.85 -4.82
CA VAL A 66 3.39 -17.61 -4.28
C VAL A 66 2.31 -18.06 -5.26
N GLY A 67 2.49 -17.80 -6.56
CA GLY A 67 1.56 -18.19 -7.61
C GLY A 67 1.41 -19.71 -7.78
N SER A 68 2.42 -20.49 -7.34
CA SER A 68 2.37 -21.96 -7.33
C SER A 68 1.73 -22.56 -6.06
N GLU A 69 1.40 -21.72 -5.07
CA GLU A 69 0.84 -22.14 -3.78
C GLU A 69 -0.67 -21.83 -3.69
N PRO A 70 -1.58 -22.81 -3.92
CA PRO A 70 -3.01 -22.57 -3.93
C PRO A 70 -3.57 -21.96 -2.63
N ASP A 71 -2.96 -22.29 -1.49
CA ASP A 71 -3.37 -21.76 -0.19
C ASP A 71 -3.04 -20.27 0.00
N ILE A 72 -2.11 -19.73 -0.78
CA ILE A 72 -1.69 -18.34 -0.73
C ILE A 72 -2.34 -17.56 -1.87
N CYS A 73 -2.25 -18.03 -3.11
CA CYS A 73 -2.69 -17.29 -4.30
C CYS A 73 -4.22 -17.20 -4.47
N LYS A 74 -5.00 -17.72 -3.52
CA LYS A 74 -6.46 -17.54 -3.44
C LYS A 74 -6.87 -16.11 -3.04
N VAL A 75 -5.93 -15.29 -2.56
CA VAL A 75 -6.13 -13.86 -2.26
C VAL A 75 -5.31 -13.00 -3.21
N PRO A 76 -5.75 -11.75 -3.49
CA PRO A 76 -4.97 -10.80 -4.28
C PRO A 76 -3.60 -10.50 -3.64
N LEU A 77 -2.62 -10.20 -4.49
CA LEU A 77 -1.33 -9.67 -4.05
C LEU A 77 -1.30 -8.14 -4.17
N MET A 78 -0.73 -7.49 -3.19
CA MET A 78 -0.34 -6.09 -3.23
C MET A 78 1.16 -6.03 -3.50
N LEU A 79 1.54 -5.41 -4.61
CA LEU A 79 2.93 -5.29 -5.03
C LEU A 79 3.44 -3.93 -4.61
N ASP A 80 4.31 -3.92 -3.61
CA ASP A 80 4.82 -2.73 -2.95
C ASP A 80 6.29 -2.50 -3.32
N SER A 81 6.58 -1.37 -3.92
CA SER A 81 7.93 -0.90 -4.17
C SER A 81 7.97 0.61 -4.43
N SER A 82 9.09 1.22 -4.06
CA SER A 82 9.45 2.58 -4.45
C SER A 82 9.81 2.71 -5.94
N LYS A 83 10.05 1.57 -6.62
CA LYS A 83 10.51 1.49 -8.01
C LYS A 83 9.47 0.82 -8.89
N TRP A 84 9.06 1.50 -9.96
CA TRP A 84 8.05 0.98 -10.88
C TRP A 84 8.46 -0.35 -11.54
N GLU A 85 9.73 -0.50 -11.92
CA GLU A 85 10.23 -1.73 -12.54
C GLU A 85 10.07 -2.98 -11.66
N VAL A 86 10.12 -2.82 -10.35
CA VAL A 86 9.91 -3.92 -9.39
C VAL A 86 8.42 -4.31 -9.35
N ILE A 87 7.53 -3.30 -9.28
CA ILE A 87 6.08 -3.50 -9.33
C ILE A 87 5.70 -4.19 -10.65
N GLU A 88 6.20 -3.69 -11.77
CA GLU A 88 5.89 -4.26 -13.09
C GLU A 88 6.40 -5.70 -13.24
N ALA A 89 7.54 -6.02 -12.66
CA ALA A 89 8.07 -7.39 -12.64
C ALA A 89 7.10 -8.36 -11.94
N GLY A 90 6.53 -7.95 -10.82
CA GLY A 90 5.50 -8.73 -10.12
C GLY A 90 4.20 -8.83 -10.90
N LEU A 91 3.71 -7.73 -11.48
CA LEU A 91 2.49 -7.69 -12.30
C LEU A 91 2.55 -8.66 -13.51
N LYS A 92 3.74 -8.85 -14.09
CA LYS A 92 3.95 -9.76 -15.22
C LYS A 92 3.89 -11.25 -14.83
N ARG A 93 3.97 -11.57 -13.55
CA ARG A 93 4.16 -12.94 -13.04
C ARG A 93 2.91 -13.53 -12.39
N PHE A 94 2.02 -12.70 -11.85
CA PHE A 94 0.88 -13.17 -11.08
C PHE A 94 -0.41 -13.19 -11.90
N GLN A 95 -1.13 -14.31 -11.85
CA GLN A 95 -2.48 -14.45 -12.41
C GLN A 95 -3.50 -13.90 -11.42
N GLY A 96 -4.41 -13.07 -11.88
CA GLY A 96 -5.44 -12.46 -11.06
C GLY A 96 -5.20 -10.98 -10.82
N LYS A 97 -6.11 -10.36 -10.08
CA LYS A 97 -6.07 -8.92 -9.82
C LYS A 97 -5.07 -8.59 -8.73
N CYS A 98 -4.05 -7.81 -9.08
CA CYS A 98 -3.11 -7.25 -8.12
C CYS A 98 -3.54 -5.85 -7.67
N VAL A 99 -2.92 -5.38 -6.59
CA VAL A 99 -2.96 -3.99 -6.15
C VAL A 99 -1.56 -3.41 -6.26
N VAL A 100 -1.40 -2.29 -6.95
CA VAL A 100 -0.13 -1.55 -7.03
C VAL A 100 -0.01 -0.65 -5.79
N ASN A 101 1.07 -0.77 -5.04
CA ASN A 101 1.37 0.06 -3.89
C ASN A 101 2.75 0.74 -4.11
N SER A 102 2.82 1.96 -4.49
CA SER A 102 1.78 2.92 -4.78
C SER A 102 2.19 3.83 -5.94
N ILE A 103 1.26 4.63 -6.42
CA ILE A 103 1.54 5.75 -7.32
C ILE A 103 1.22 7.08 -6.64
N SER A 104 1.88 8.15 -7.06
CA SER A 104 1.65 9.50 -6.53
C SER A 104 2.10 10.56 -7.53
N MET A 105 1.70 11.81 -7.28
CA MET A 105 2.12 12.96 -8.08
C MET A 105 3.44 13.59 -7.61
N LYS A 106 4.21 12.95 -6.72
CA LYS A 106 5.48 13.48 -6.20
C LYS A 106 6.50 13.81 -7.29
N GLU A 107 6.51 13.05 -8.37
CA GLU A 107 7.38 13.23 -9.54
C GLU A 107 6.65 13.93 -10.70
N GLY A 108 5.52 14.58 -10.41
CA GLY A 108 4.69 15.29 -11.38
C GLY A 108 3.61 14.44 -12.04
N GLU A 109 2.69 15.15 -12.67
CA GLU A 109 1.48 14.58 -13.27
C GLU A 109 1.78 13.61 -14.44
N ALA A 110 2.77 13.94 -15.27
CA ALA A 110 3.12 13.11 -16.41
C ALA A 110 3.54 11.69 -15.99
N LYS A 111 4.37 11.58 -14.95
CA LYS A 111 4.83 10.29 -14.40
C LYS A 111 3.68 9.53 -13.76
N PHE A 112 2.83 10.22 -13.01
CA PHE A 112 1.63 9.66 -12.41
C PHE A 112 0.70 9.03 -13.46
N LEU A 113 0.41 9.77 -14.55
CA LEU A 113 -0.43 9.28 -15.64
C LEU A 113 0.19 8.10 -16.40
N GLU A 114 1.51 8.09 -16.57
CA GLU A 114 2.24 6.96 -17.17
C GLU A 114 2.03 5.69 -16.33
N GLN A 115 2.33 5.76 -15.03
CA GLN A 115 2.18 4.63 -14.10
C GLN A 115 0.72 4.15 -14.01
N ALA A 116 -0.22 5.07 -13.98
CA ALA A 116 -1.65 4.75 -13.96
C ALA A 116 -2.09 3.99 -15.22
N ARG A 117 -1.64 4.42 -16.42
CA ARG A 117 -1.93 3.70 -17.68
C ARG A 117 -1.35 2.29 -17.69
N LEU A 118 -0.15 2.12 -17.16
CA LEU A 118 0.49 0.81 -17.04
C LEU A 118 -0.28 -0.09 -16.06
N ALA A 119 -0.61 0.41 -14.86
CA ALA A 119 -1.41 -0.35 -13.88
C ALA A 119 -2.76 -0.78 -14.47
N ARG A 120 -3.46 0.13 -15.16
CA ARG A 120 -4.71 -0.18 -15.86
C ARG A 120 -4.53 -1.26 -16.92
N ARG A 121 -3.44 -1.21 -17.69
CA ARG A 121 -3.12 -2.20 -18.73
C ARG A 121 -2.97 -3.61 -18.15
N TYR A 122 -2.42 -3.73 -16.94
CA TYR A 122 -2.31 -5.00 -16.21
C TYR A 122 -3.61 -5.38 -15.48
N GLY A 123 -4.64 -4.54 -15.48
CA GLY A 123 -5.90 -4.79 -14.77
C GLY A 123 -5.79 -4.69 -13.26
N ALA A 124 -4.74 -4.04 -12.75
CA ALA A 124 -4.50 -3.88 -11.33
C ALA A 124 -5.33 -2.74 -10.73
N ALA A 125 -5.71 -2.86 -9.46
CA ALA A 125 -6.12 -1.73 -8.64
C ALA A 125 -4.87 -0.94 -8.20
N VAL A 126 -5.04 0.34 -7.82
CA VAL A 126 -3.91 1.18 -7.41
C VAL A 126 -4.15 1.83 -6.06
N ILE A 127 -3.14 1.82 -5.20
CA ILE A 127 -3.05 2.76 -4.09
C ILE A 127 -2.48 4.07 -4.61
N VAL A 128 -3.17 5.16 -4.30
CA VAL A 128 -2.80 6.53 -4.64
C VAL A 128 -2.50 7.29 -3.37
N MET A 129 -1.23 7.56 -3.13
CA MET A 129 -0.83 8.36 -1.97
C MET A 129 -1.18 9.83 -2.18
N ALA A 130 -1.67 10.48 -1.12
CA ALA A 130 -1.84 11.93 -1.08
C ALA A 130 -0.50 12.65 -0.98
N PHE A 131 0.25 12.61 -2.08
CA PHE A 131 1.61 13.13 -2.22
C PHE A 131 1.73 13.78 -3.60
N ASP A 132 2.03 15.07 -3.63
CA ASP A 132 2.24 15.83 -4.87
C ASP A 132 3.65 16.43 -4.93
N GLU A 133 3.86 17.32 -5.87
CA GLU A 133 5.15 17.99 -6.12
C GLU A 133 5.62 18.85 -4.94
N GLN A 134 4.73 19.18 -3.99
CA GLN A 134 5.03 19.97 -2.78
C GLN A 134 5.31 19.07 -1.56
N GLY A 135 5.08 17.77 -1.65
CA GLY A 135 5.32 16.82 -0.57
C GLY A 135 4.06 16.05 -0.14
N GLN A 136 4.19 15.25 0.90
CA GLN A 136 3.10 14.52 1.50
C GLN A 136 2.06 15.47 2.12
N ALA A 137 0.78 15.14 1.93
CA ALA A 137 -0.29 15.87 2.57
C ALA A 137 -0.39 15.50 4.06
N ASP A 138 -0.34 16.50 4.91
CA ASP A 138 -0.47 16.40 6.36
C ASP A 138 -1.80 16.95 6.87
N THR A 139 -2.33 18.02 6.26
CA THR A 139 -3.61 18.65 6.62
C THR A 139 -4.80 18.08 5.83
N PHE A 140 -6.00 18.21 6.38
CA PHE A 140 -7.25 17.83 5.73
C PHE A 140 -7.40 18.43 4.32
N GLU A 141 -7.12 19.73 4.18
CA GLU A 141 -7.23 20.46 2.91
C GLU A 141 -6.30 19.86 1.86
N ARG A 142 -5.04 19.65 2.21
CA ARG A 142 -4.04 19.06 1.31
C ARG A 142 -4.42 17.63 0.89
N LYS A 143 -4.85 16.81 1.86
CA LYS A 143 -5.31 15.43 1.60
C LYS A 143 -6.44 15.39 0.59
N THR A 144 -7.48 16.20 0.82
CA THR A 144 -8.67 16.23 -0.05
C THR A 144 -8.40 16.83 -1.41
N GLN A 145 -7.60 17.90 -1.51
CA GLN A 145 -7.22 18.51 -2.78
C GLN A 145 -6.42 17.56 -3.68
N ILE A 146 -5.41 16.89 -3.11
CA ILE A 146 -4.57 15.94 -3.85
C ILE A 146 -5.40 14.73 -4.29
N CYS A 147 -6.22 14.16 -3.41
CA CYS A 147 -7.09 13.04 -3.76
C CYS A 147 -8.09 13.41 -4.86
N ALA A 148 -8.72 14.60 -4.80
CA ALA A 148 -9.64 15.09 -5.82
C ALA A 148 -8.94 15.29 -7.17
N ARG A 149 -7.72 15.87 -7.18
CA ARG A 149 -6.92 16.04 -8.40
C ARG A 149 -6.56 14.68 -9.01
N ALA A 150 -6.04 13.77 -8.20
CA ALA A 150 -5.68 12.43 -8.64
C ALA A 150 -6.88 11.65 -9.17
N TYR A 151 -8.04 11.74 -8.50
CA TYR A 151 -9.26 11.08 -8.93
C TYR A 151 -9.68 11.53 -10.34
N ARG A 152 -9.72 12.84 -10.61
CA ARG A 152 -10.05 13.37 -11.93
C ARG A 152 -9.06 12.90 -12.99
N LEU A 153 -7.76 12.97 -12.71
CA LEU A 153 -6.73 12.49 -13.63
C LEU A 153 -6.89 11.01 -13.97
N LEU A 154 -7.17 10.18 -12.98
CA LEU A 154 -7.37 8.75 -13.18
C LEU A 154 -8.64 8.45 -13.97
N THR A 155 -9.77 9.02 -13.59
CA THR A 155 -11.06 8.68 -14.19
C THR A 155 -11.27 9.35 -15.55
N GLU A 156 -10.87 10.63 -15.71
CA GLU A 156 -11.12 11.40 -16.93
C GLU A 156 -9.99 11.28 -17.96
N ALA A 157 -8.71 11.38 -17.53
CA ALA A 157 -7.58 11.38 -18.46
C ALA A 157 -7.05 9.96 -18.78
N VAL A 158 -7.16 9.03 -17.83
CA VAL A 158 -6.73 7.63 -18.01
C VAL A 158 -7.92 6.73 -18.31
N GLY A 159 -9.13 7.06 -17.84
CA GLY A 159 -10.31 6.19 -17.88
C GLY A 159 -10.12 4.98 -16.93
N PHE A 160 -9.42 5.20 -15.80
CA PHE A 160 -9.23 4.18 -14.78
C PHE A 160 -10.56 3.87 -14.10
N PRO A 161 -10.92 2.59 -13.86
CA PRO A 161 -12.12 2.25 -13.11
C PRO A 161 -12.07 2.85 -11.70
N ALA A 162 -13.08 3.63 -11.33
CA ALA A 162 -13.09 4.32 -10.04
C ALA A 162 -13.09 3.35 -8.84
N GLU A 163 -13.71 2.17 -9.01
CA GLU A 163 -13.73 1.08 -8.03
C GLU A 163 -12.36 0.42 -7.80
N ASP A 164 -11.40 0.65 -8.67
CA ASP A 164 -10.02 0.16 -8.56
C ASP A 164 -9.05 1.21 -8.01
N VAL A 165 -9.56 2.41 -7.71
CA VAL A 165 -8.78 3.48 -7.06
C VAL A 165 -8.91 3.38 -5.54
N ILE A 166 -7.78 3.32 -4.86
CA ILE A 166 -7.69 3.23 -3.41
C ILE A 166 -6.81 4.40 -2.93
N PHE A 167 -7.39 5.37 -2.24
CA PHE A 167 -6.62 6.49 -1.72
C PHE A 167 -5.94 6.15 -0.40
N ASP A 168 -4.67 6.50 -0.26
CA ASP A 168 -3.98 6.61 1.02
C ASP A 168 -3.77 8.11 1.33
N PRO A 169 -4.61 8.69 2.19
CA PRO A 169 -4.49 10.11 2.54
C PRO A 169 -3.39 10.37 3.56
N ASN A 170 -2.44 9.49 3.72
CA ASN A 170 -1.31 9.49 4.66
C ASN A 170 -1.76 9.52 6.13
N ILE A 171 -1.41 8.48 6.86
CA ILE A 171 -1.62 8.41 8.29
C ILE A 171 -0.28 8.67 9.01
N PHE A 172 -0.27 9.61 9.95
CA PHE A 172 0.90 10.00 10.71
C PHE A 172 0.78 9.63 12.19
N ALA A 173 1.93 9.59 12.89
CA ALA A 173 1.97 9.26 14.30
C ALA A 173 1.28 10.33 15.16
N ILE A 174 0.55 9.88 16.17
CA ILE A 174 0.01 10.73 17.23
C ILE A 174 0.91 10.69 18.47
N ALA A 175 0.64 11.59 19.43
CA ALA A 175 1.36 11.69 20.70
C ALA A 175 2.89 11.82 20.53
N THR A 176 3.30 12.61 19.55
CA THR A 176 4.71 12.88 19.25
C THR A 176 5.31 13.94 20.17
N GLY A 177 4.47 14.71 20.89
CA GLY A 177 4.87 15.87 21.68
C GLY A 177 5.14 17.14 20.85
N ILE A 178 4.77 17.13 19.58
CA ILE A 178 4.89 18.27 18.66
C ILE A 178 3.48 18.80 18.38
N GLU A 179 3.23 20.08 18.66
CA GLU A 179 1.91 20.72 18.57
C GLU A 179 1.31 20.66 17.16
N GLU A 180 2.14 20.83 16.12
CA GLU A 180 1.73 20.74 14.73
C GLU A 180 1.17 19.36 14.33
N HIS A 181 1.45 18.33 15.13
CA HIS A 181 0.98 16.96 14.89
C HIS A 181 -0.36 16.61 15.56
N ASP A 182 -0.90 17.52 16.39
CA ASP A 182 -2.08 17.23 17.23
C ASP A 182 -3.33 16.94 16.42
N HIS A 183 -3.43 17.49 15.19
CA HIS A 183 -4.58 17.30 14.30
C HIS A 183 -4.45 16.13 13.31
N TYR A 184 -3.31 15.47 13.19
CA TYR A 184 -3.05 14.46 12.15
C TYR A 184 -4.07 13.32 12.08
N ALA A 185 -4.51 12.81 13.23
CA ALA A 185 -5.51 11.74 13.27
C ALA A 185 -6.90 12.24 12.86
N VAL A 186 -7.28 13.44 13.31
CA VAL A 186 -8.54 14.09 12.96
C VAL A 186 -8.59 14.37 11.46
N ASP A 187 -7.52 14.96 10.92
CA ASP A 187 -7.40 15.28 9.49
C ASP A 187 -7.48 14.02 8.62
N PHE A 188 -6.90 12.91 9.08
CA PHE A 188 -7.03 11.62 8.39
C PHE A 188 -8.49 11.14 8.39
N ILE A 189 -9.15 11.10 9.54
CA ILE A 189 -10.55 10.64 9.67
C ILE A 189 -11.50 11.49 8.83
N GLU A 190 -11.36 12.82 8.89
CA GLU A 190 -12.18 13.74 8.10
C GLU A 190 -11.90 13.61 6.60
N ALA A 191 -10.63 13.42 6.19
CA ALA A 191 -10.28 13.14 4.81
C ALA A 191 -10.92 11.85 4.30
N VAL A 192 -10.92 10.77 5.10
CA VAL A 192 -11.59 9.51 4.76
C VAL A 192 -13.09 9.72 4.55
N ARG A 193 -13.75 10.47 5.45
CA ARG A 193 -15.18 10.81 5.31
C ARG A 193 -15.44 11.59 4.03
N TRP A 194 -14.60 12.58 3.77
CA TRP A 194 -14.72 13.43 2.58
C TRP A 194 -14.53 12.64 1.28
N ILE A 195 -13.48 11.79 1.21
CA ILE A 195 -13.20 10.94 0.04
C ILE A 195 -14.41 10.05 -0.26
N ARG A 196 -14.96 9.39 0.75
CA ARG A 196 -16.11 8.49 0.60
C ARG A 196 -17.38 9.22 0.15
N ALA A 197 -17.55 10.48 0.51
CA ALA A 197 -18.71 11.30 0.14
C ALA A 197 -18.57 11.93 -1.25
N ASN A 198 -17.36 12.28 -1.69
CA ASN A 198 -17.12 13.13 -2.85
C ASN A 198 -16.43 12.42 -4.03
N LEU A 199 -15.78 11.26 -3.80
CA LEU A 199 -15.10 10.50 -4.85
C LEU A 199 -15.79 9.14 -5.04
N PRO A 200 -16.85 9.09 -5.89
CA PRO A 200 -17.69 7.90 -6.03
C PRO A 200 -16.89 6.64 -6.38
N HIS A 201 -17.22 5.53 -5.72
CA HIS A 201 -16.62 4.20 -5.88
C HIS A 201 -15.17 4.06 -5.41
N ALA A 202 -14.42 5.16 -5.22
CA ALA A 202 -13.07 5.08 -4.67
C ALA A 202 -13.08 4.48 -3.26
N LYS A 203 -11.99 3.81 -2.92
CA LYS A 203 -11.76 3.19 -1.61
C LYS A 203 -10.67 3.96 -0.86
N VAL A 204 -10.50 3.65 0.40
CA VAL A 204 -9.47 4.26 1.23
C VAL A 204 -8.66 3.17 1.91
N SER A 205 -7.36 3.37 1.99
CA SER A 205 -6.39 2.58 2.72
C SER A 205 -5.62 3.46 3.72
N GLY A 206 -4.92 2.84 4.65
CA GLY A 206 -4.02 3.54 5.55
C GLY A 206 -3.15 2.57 6.34
N GLY A 207 -1.89 2.93 6.53
CA GLY A 207 -0.95 2.19 7.36
C GLY A 207 -1.23 2.45 8.84
N VAL A 208 -2.25 1.79 9.42
CA VAL A 208 -2.69 2.04 10.81
C VAL A 208 -1.58 1.87 11.85
N SER A 209 -0.54 1.08 11.57
CA SER A 209 0.62 0.99 12.46
C SER A 209 1.34 2.33 12.66
N ASN A 210 1.24 3.25 11.70
CA ASN A 210 1.88 4.56 11.78
C ASN A 210 1.24 5.44 12.84
N VAL A 211 -0.09 5.42 13.00
CA VAL A 211 -0.78 6.25 14.00
C VAL A 211 -0.31 5.96 15.42
N SER A 212 -0.01 4.69 15.71
CA SER A 212 0.41 4.23 17.04
C SER A 212 1.92 4.09 17.21
N PHE A 213 2.72 4.71 16.35
CA PHE A 213 4.18 4.57 16.35
C PHE A 213 4.81 4.93 17.71
N SER A 214 4.33 5.99 18.34
CA SER A 214 4.80 6.45 19.66
C SER A 214 4.50 5.45 20.80
N PHE A 215 3.62 4.48 20.55
CA PHE A 215 3.21 3.47 21.52
C PHE A 215 3.78 2.07 21.23
N ARG A 216 4.85 1.97 20.44
CA ARG A 216 5.51 0.68 20.19
C ARG A 216 5.97 0.04 21.49
N GLY A 217 5.61 -1.26 21.66
CA GLY A 217 5.86 -2.02 22.89
C GLY A 217 4.70 -1.99 23.90
N ASN A 218 3.64 -1.20 23.64
CA ASN A 218 2.41 -1.20 24.45
C ASN A 218 1.24 -1.65 23.57
N ASP A 219 1.03 -2.97 23.47
CA ASP A 219 0.04 -3.54 22.56
C ASP A 219 -1.40 -3.18 22.95
N ALA A 220 -1.70 -3.07 24.24
CA ALA A 220 -3.04 -2.66 24.70
C ALA A 220 -3.40 -1.23 24.26
N ALA A 221 -2.46 -0.28 24.35
CA ALA A 221 -2.69 1.08 23.88
C ALA A 221 -2.83 1.11 22.34
N ARG A 222 -2.01 0.33 21.63
CA ARG A 222 -2.06 0.26 20.16
C ARG A 222 -3.37 -0.35 19.67
N GLU A 223 -3.84 -1.41 20.30
CA GLU A 223 -5.13 -2.05 20.01
C GLU A 223 -6.28 -1.05 20.17
N ALA A 224 -6.31 -0.32 21.28
CA ALA A 224 -7.32 0.71 21.53
C ALA A 224 -7.30 1.81 20.46
N ILE A 225 -6.10 2.30 20.06
CA ILE A 225 -5.94 3.32 19.02
C ILE A 225 -6.42 2.80 17.65
N HIS A 226 -6.14 1.54 17.32
CA HIS A 226 -6.53 0.96 16.03
C HIS A 226 -8.03 0.62 15.94
N THR A 227 -8.75 0.62 17.06
CA THR A 227 -10.18 0.33 17.10
C THR A 227 -11.04 1.54 16.70
N VAL A 228 -10.50 2.74 16.80
CA VAL A 228 -11.17 4.00 16.40
C VAL A 228 -11.09 4.20 14.91
#